data_a03eee2507dbb3e0a41fd65afc05adec
#
_entry.id   a03eee2507dbb3e0a41fd65afc05adec
#
_cell.length_a   1.000
_cell.length_b   1.000
_cell.length_c   1.000
_cell.angle_alpha   90.00
_cell.angle_beta   90.00
_cell.angle_gamma   90.00
#
_symmetry.space_group_name_H-M   'P 1'
#
loop_
_entity.id
_entity.type
_entity.pdbx_description
1 polymer ?
#
loop_
_entity_poly.entity_id
_entity_poly.type
_entity_poly.pdbx_seq_one_letter_code
_entity_poly.pdbx_strand_id
1 'polypeptide(L)' 'MSNEEIQSFYKQIAKNVKEARKKQNVTQLDLALTIGHKSMSTIAKIEAGIEKKHYNLEHLYKISKALDIKMIELLENI' A
#
# COMPACT_ATOMS: atom_id res chain seq x y z
N MET A 1 4.11 16.08 -16.10
CA MET A 1 4.43 15.55 -14.74
C MET A 1 5.69 14.70 -14.83
N SER A 2 6.61 14.88 -13.91
CA SER A 2 7.88 14.14 -13.95
C SER A 2 7.73 12.75 -13.35
N ASN A 3 8.64 11.84 -13.72
CA ASN A 3 8.70 10.51 -13.12
C ASN A 3 8.95 10.60 -11.61
N GLU A 4 9.73 11.60 -11.18
CA GLU A 4 10.01 11.81 -9.76
C GLU A 4 8.76 12.16 -8.96
N GLU A 5 7.90 13.00 -9.52
CA GLU A 5 6.63 13.35 -8.87
C GLU A 5 5.74 12.13 -8.73
N ILE A 6 5.65 11.32 -9.78
CA ILE A 6 4.84 10.11 -9.77
C ILE A 6 5.39 9.11 -8.75
N GLN A 7 6.71 8.93 -8.70
CA GLN A 7 7.31 8.02 -7.72
C GLN A 7 7.10 8.51 -6.28
N SER A 8 7.20 9.82 -6.04
CA SER A 8 6.91 10.39 -4.73
C SER A 8 5.46 10.14 -4.32
N PHE A 9 4.54 10.29 -5.27
CA PHE A 9 3.12 10.01 -5.06
C PHE A 9 2.92 8.55 -4.61
N TYR A 10 3.48 7.60 -5.33
CA TYR A 10 3.35 6.18 -4.97
C TYR A 10 4.04 5.85 -3.64
N LYS A 11 5.19 6.47 -3.35
CA LYS A 11 5.88 6.26 -2.09
C LYS A 11 5.04 6.75 -0.90
N GLN A 12 4.37 7.87 -1.06
CA GLN A 12 3.51 8.39 0.02
C GLN A 12 2.34 7.44 0.27
N ILE A 13 1.73 6.91 -0.79
CA ILE A 13 0.65 5.93 -0.65
C ILE A 13 1.17 4.67 0.06
N ALA A 14 2.33 4.16 -0.35
CA ALA A 14 2.93 2.98 0.29
C ALA A 14 3.18 3.22 1.78
N LYS A 15 3.66 4.40 2.13
CA LYS A 15 3.88 4.79 3.53
C LYS A 15 2.56 4.80 4.30
N ASN A 16 1.51 5.39 3.72
CA ASN A 16 0.20 5.46 4.36
C ASN A 16 -0.36 4.07 4.63
N VAL A 17 -0.24 3.17 3.66
CA VAL A 17 -0.70 1.79 3.81
C VAL A 17 0.10 1.07 4.90
N LYS A 18 1.43 1.24 4.89
CA LYS A 18 2.29 0.62 5.89
C LYS A 18 1.93 1.08 7.30
N GLU A 19 1.72 2.37 7.48
CA GLU A 19 1.35 2.92 8.78
C GLU A 19 0.00 2.38 9.26
N ALA A 20 -1.00 2.32 8.37
CA ALA A 20 -2.31 1.78 8.70
C ALA A 20 -2.22 0.29 9.06
N ARG A 21 -1.45 -0.46 8.28
CA ARG A 21 -1.22 -1.88 8.52
C ARG A 21 -0.62 -2.12 9.91
N LYS A 22 0.47 -1.40 10.21
CA LYS A 22 1.16 -1.56 11.50
C LYS A 22 0.30 -1.16 12.68
N LYS A 23 -0.50 -0.13 12.52
CA LYS A 23 -1.41 0.34 13.56
C LYS A 23 -2.38 -0.75 14.01
N GLN A 24 -2.76 -1.63 13.10
CA GLN A 24 -3.69 -2.71 13.38
C GLN A 24 -3.00 -4.07 13.56
N ASN A 25 -1.67 -4.07 13.63
CA ASN A 25 -0.87 -5.28 13.79
C ASN A 25 -1.10 -6.31 12.67
N VAL A 26 -1.33 -5.82 11.45
CA VAL A 26 -1.49 -6.67 10.26
C VAL A 26 -0.13 -6.92 9.65
N THR A 27 0.19 -8.18 9.38
CA THR A 27 1.49 -8.53 8.80
C THR A 27 1.50 -8.25 7.29
N GLN A 28 2.70 -8.22 6.71
CA GLN A 28 2.83 -8.11 5.26
C GLN A 28 2.14 -9.27 4.54
N LEU A 29 2.24 -10.48 5.09
CA LEU A 29 1.58 -11.64 4.51
C LEU A 29 0.05 -11.51 4.56
N ASP A 30 -0.48 -11.08 5.70
CA ASP A 30 -1.93 -10.88 5.83
C ASP A 30 -2.43 -9.85 4.81
N LEU A 31 -1.68 -8.77 4.63
CA LEU A 31 -2.04 -7.76 3.64
C LEU A 31 -1.97 -8.32 2.23
N ALA A 32 -0.93 -9.10 1.93
CA ALA A 32 -0.77 -9.73 0.62
C ALA A 32 -1.97 -10.63 0.30
N LEU A 33 -2.36 -11.46 1.24
CA LEU A 33 -3.53 -12.35 1.05
C LEU A 33 -4.80 -11.55 0.82
N THR A 34 -4.96 -10.43 1.51
CA THR A 34 -6.10 -9.53 1.36
C THR A 34 -6.26 -9.03 -0.08
N ILE A 35 -5.16 -8.70 -0.74
CA ILE A 35 -5.20 -8.18 -2.10
C ILE A 35 -5.03 -9.26 -3.18
N GLY A 36 -5.09 -10.54 -2.77
CA GLY A 36 -5.10 -11.65 -3.69
C GLY A 36 -3.74 -12.22 -4.08
N HIS A 37 -2.69 -11.87 -3.36
CA HIS A 37 -1.36 -12.44 -3.59
C HIS A 37 -1.14 -13.65 -2.69
N LYS A 38 -0.28 -14.57 -3.13
CA LYS A 38 0.03 -15.79 -2.38
C LYS A 38 1.24 -15.66 -1.47
N SER A 39 2.02 -14.59 -1.64
CA SER A 39 3.21 -14.37 -0.83
C SER A 39 3.33 -12.89 -0.49
N MET A 40 4.14 -12.59 0.52
CA MET A 40 4.36 -11.22 0.94
C MET A 40 5.37 -10.45 0.09
N SER A 41 5.97 -11.09 -0.91
CA SER A 41 7.08 -10.46 -1.66
C SER A 41 6.69 -9.15 -2.34
N THR A 42 5.49 -9.06 -2.94
CA THR A 42 5.04 -7.83 -3.57
C THR A 42 4.87 -6.71 -2.54
N ILE A 43 4.29 -7.01 -1.39
CA ILE A 43 4.11 -6.02 -0.32
C ILE A 43 5.48 -5.54 0.19
N ALA A 44 6.39 -6.48 0.42
CA ALA A 44 7.74 -6.14 0.88
C ALA A 44 8.45 -5.22 -0.12
N LYS A 45 8.32 -5.48 -1.41
CA LYS A 45 8.93 -4.65 -2.47
C LYS A 45 8.30 -3.26 -2.53
N ILE A 46 6.98 -3.17 -2.41
CA ILE A 46 6.29 -1.88 -2.40
C ILE A 46 6.75 -1.06 -1.18
N GLU A 47 6.78 -1.67 -0.01
CA GLU A 47 7.19 -0.97 1.22
C GLU A 47 8.66 -0.57 1.19
N ALA A 48 9.49 -1.38 0.55
CA ALA A 48 10.91 -1.05 0.39
C ALA A 48 11.17 -0.03 -0.73
N GLY A 49 10.19 0.22 -1.58
CA GLY A 49 10.34 1.17 -2.69
C GLY A 49 11.21 0.67 -3.82
N ILE A 50 11.26 -0.64 -4.05
CA ILE A 50 12.09 -1.24 -5.08
C ILE A 50 11.26 -1.74 -6.26
N GLU A 51 11.91 -1.90 -7.42
CA GLU A 51 11.31 -2.40 -8.65
C GLU A 51 10.13 -1.57 -9.14
N LYS A 52 10.00 -0.32 -8.69
CA LYS A 52 8.89 0.57 -9.05
C LYS A 52 7.50 -0.07 -8.83
N LYS A 53 7.42 -0.98 -7.89
CA LYS A 53 6.15 -1.60 -7.52
C LYS A 53 5.29 -0.62 -6.75
N HIS A 54 3.98 -0.64 -6.98
CA HIS A 54 3.05 0.24 -6.27
C HIS A 54 1.67 -0.40 -6.18
N TYR A 55 0.84 0.13 -5.30
CA TYR A 55 -0.55 -0.31 -5.20
C TYR A 55 -1.39 0.33 -6.32
N ASN A 56 -2.30 -0.44 -6.91
CA ASN A 56 -3.30 0.08 -7.83
C ASN A 56 -4.59 0.41 -7.06
N LEU A 57 -5.59 0.97 -7.74
CA LEU A 57 -6.85 1.34 -7.09
C LEU A 57 -7.59 0.15 -6.50
N GLU A 58 -7.59 -0.98 -7.19
CA GLU A 58 -8.24 -2.19 -6.69
C GLU A 58 -7.58 -2.65 -5.40
N HIS A 59 -6.24 -2.62 -5.34
CA HIS A 59 -5.50 -2.93 -4.12
C HIS A 59 -5.93 -2.03 -2.98
N LEU A 60 -5.98 -0.73 -3.22
CA LEU A 60 -6.32 0.25 -2.19
C LEU A 60 -7.75 0.05 -1.69
N TYR A 61 -8.67 -0.25 -2.60
CA TYR A 61 -10.04 -0.53 -2.21
C TYR A 61 -10.13 -1.74 -1.27
N LYS A 62 -9.46 -2.84 -1.66
CA LYS A 62 -9.44 -4.06 -0.84
C LYS A 62 -8.79 -3.81 0.52
N ILE A 63 -7.69 -3.07 0.54
CA ILE A 63 -6.99 -2.72 1.77
C ILE A 63 -7.89 -1.88 2.69
N SER A 64 -8.55 -0.88 2.13
CA SER A 64 -9.45 -0.02 2.92
C SER A 64 -10.57 -0.83 3.57
N LYS A 65 -11.12 -1.80 2.85
CA LYS A 65 -12.15 -2.68 3.41
C LYS A 65 -11.60 -3.60 4.50
N ALA A 66 -10.44 -4.20 4.24
CA ALA A 66 -9.82 -5.12 5.21
C ALA A 66 -9.41 -4.42 6.50
N LEU A 67 -8.91 -3.20 6.41
CA LEU A 67 -8.47 -2.42 7.57
C LEU A 67 -9.60 -1.58 8.18
N ASP A 68 -10.80 -1.60 7.57
CA ASP A 68 -11.95 -0.82 8.00
C ASP A 68 -11.63 0.66 8.12
N ILE A 69 -11.01 1.21 7.10
CA ILE A 69 -10.69 2.64 6.99
C ILE A 69 -11.20 3.16 5.65
N LYS A 70 -11.29 4.48 5.54
CA LYS A 70 -11.71 5.10 4.28
C LYS A 70 -10.54 5.16 3.31
N MET A 71 -10.81 4.96 2.01
CA MET A 71 -9.76 5.07 1.00
C MET A 71 -9.02 6.39 1.06
N ILE A 72 -9.71 7.47 1.39
CA ILE A 72 -9.07 8.79 1.46
C ILE A 72 -7.95 8.83 2.51
N GLU A 73 -8.05 8.02 3.56
CA GLU A 73 -7.00 7.94 4.57
C GLU A 73 -5.71 7.35 4.00
N LEU A 74 -5.82 6.52 2.97
CA LEU A 74 -4.66 5.96 2.29
C LEU A 74 -4.03 6.94 1.30
N LEU A 75 -4.73 8.04 1.00
CA LEU A 75 -4.29 9.04 0.03
C LEU A 75 -3.88 10.37 0.69
N GLU A 76 -3.74 10.39 2.01
CA GLU A 76 -3.35 11.59 2.73
C GLU A 76 -1.91 12.01 2.39
N ASN A 77 -1.68 13.31 2.43
CA ASN A 77 -0.34 13.91 2.25
C ASN A 77 0.28 13.71 0.87
N ILE A 78 -0.52 13.44 -0.14
CA ILE A 78 -0.01 13.31 -1.51
C ILE A 78 -0.07 14.63 -2.27
#